data_e73b03b60d99045e7876cdb7c96d8a68
#
_entry.id   e73b03b60d99045e7876cdb7c96d8a68
#
_cell.length_a   1.000
_cell.length_b   1.000
_cell.length_c   1.000
_cell.angle_alpha   90.00
_cell.angle_beta   90.00
_cell.angle_gamma   90.00
#
_symmetry.space_group_name_H-M   'P 1'
#
loop_
_entity.id
_entity.type
_entity.pdbx_description
1 polymer ?
#
loop_
_entity_poly.entity_id
_entity_poly.type
_entity_poly.pdbx_seq_one_letter_code
_entity_poly.pdbx_strand_id
1 'polypeptide(L)'
;MTTETGFNIHTTAGKLADLERRLDEAVHAGSARAVEKQHARGKKTARERIEMLLDEGSFVELDEFARHRSTNFGLEKTRPYGDGVVTGYGTVDGRQVCVFSQDFTVFGGSLGEVFGEKIVKLMDLAMKIGCPVVGINDSGGARIQEGVTSLGLYGEIFFRNVRASGVIPQISLIMGPCAGGAVYSPAVTDFTVMVDQTSHMFITGPDVIKTVTGEDVGMEELGGARTHNTRSGNAHYLGTDEEDAIEYVKALLSYLPSNNLDEPPVFDAPAILDVTEEDRELDTLIPDSANQPYDMHRVIEHVLDDGEFLEVQPLYAQNMVVGFGRVEGRPVGVVANQPMQFAGTLDIAASEKAARFVRTCDAFNIPVLTFVDVPGFLPGTGQEWDGIIRRGAKLIYAYAEATVPKVTVITRKAYGGAYDVMGSKHLGADLNFAWPTAQIAVMGAQGAVNILYRSELANAEDPAAVRAEKIAEYEDTLANPYIAAERGYVDGVIPPHETRTQIVRALRVLRTKRETLPPKKHGNIPL
;
A
#
# COMPACT_ATOMS: atom_id res chain seq x y z
N MET A 1 55.87 -17.12 2.77
CA MET A 1 55.65 -15.71 3.12
C MET A 1 54.61 -15.69 4.24
N THR A 2 54.99 -15.35 5.45
CA THR A 2 54.06 -15.05 6.53
C THR A 2 53.51 -13.66 6.27
N THR A 3 52.20 -13.53 6.18
CA THR A 3 51.53 -12.21 6.16
C THR A 3 51.74 -11.53 7.53
N GLU A 4 51.57 -10.23 7.63
CA GLU A 4 51.61 -9.46 8.89
C GLU A 4 50.74 -10.06 10.02
N THR A 5 49.83 -11.00 9.70
CA THR A 5 48.89 -11.69 10.59
C THR A 5 49.45 -12.98 11.22
N GLY A 6 50.69 -13.39 10.94
CA GLY A 6 51.33 -14.56 11.56
C GLY A 6 50.88 -15.95 11.07
N PHE A 7 49.91 -16.04 10.14
CA PHE A 7 49.41 -17.31 9.60
C PHE A 7 50.00 -17.61 8.21
N ASN A 8 50.31 -18.90 7.98
CA ASN A 8 50.72 -19.34 6.66
C ASN A 8 49.48 -19.60 5.78
N ILE A 9 49.18 -18.66 4.88
CA ILE A 9 48.01 -18.72 3.95
C ILE A 9 48.04 -19.89 2.96
N HIS A 10 49.14 -20.63 2.85
CA HIS A 10 49.25 -21.79 1.98
C HIS A 10 48.78 -23.08 2.65
N THR A 11 48.50 -23.08 3.95
CA THR A 11 47.89 -24.19 4.68
C THR A 11 46.37 -24.05 4.76
N THR A 12 45.65 -25.17 4.93
CA THR A 12 44.20 -25.15 5.13
C THR A 12 43.81 -24.31 6.35
N ALA A 13 44.51 -24.48 7.47
CA ALA A 13 44.26 -23.68 8.67
C ALA A 13 44.50 -22.19 8.45
N GLY A 14 45.56 -21.83 7.71
CA GLY A 14 45.82 -20.44 7.37
C GLY A 14 44.77 -19.83 6.40
N LYS A 15 44.21 -20.62 5.47
CA LYS A 15 43.11 -20.19 4.59
C LYS A 15 41.80 -19.97 5.37
N LEU A 16 41.52 -20.84 6.35
CA LEU A 16 40.35 -20.65 7.21
C LEU A 16 40.48 -19.40 8.08
N ALA A 17 41.64 -19.16 8.66
CA ALA A 17 41.90 -17.93 9.43
C ALA A 17 41.81 -16.66 8.55
N ASP A 18 42.27 -16.69 7.29
CA ASP A 18 42.11 -15.59 6.35
C ASP A 18 40.64 -15.37 5.96
N LEU A 19 39.84 -16.43 5.83
CA LEU A 19 38.40 -16.32 5.60
C LEU A 19 37.73 -15.64 6.79
N GLU A 20 37.95 -16.04 8.02
CA GLU A 20 37.42 -15.43 9.23
C GLU A 20 37.74 -13.92 9.28
N ARG A 21 39.01 -13.57 9.04
CA ARG A 21 39.43 -12.16 8.97
C ARG A 21 38.69 -11.37 7.91
N ARG A 22 38.49 -11.94 6.71
CA ARG A 22 37.76 -11.27 5.62
C ARG A 22 36.28 -11.13 5.92
N LEU A 23 35.68 -12.11 6.57
CA LEU A 23 34.27 -12.03 7.02
C LEU A 23 34.10 -10.93 8.06
N ASP A 24 35.02 -10.83 9.03
CA ASP A 24 35.01 -9.73 10.01
C ASP A 24 35.17 -8.36 9.33
N GLU A 25 36.10 -8.25 8.37
CA GLU A 25 36.27 -7.02 7.56
C GLU A 25 34.99 -6.66 6.76
N ALA A 26 34.30 -7.67 6.22
CA ALA A 26 33.05 -7.45 5.46
C ALA A 26 31.90 -6.97 6.36
N VAL A 27 31.77 -7.55 7.55
CA VAL A 27 30.76 -7.15 8.53
C VAL A 27 31.01 -5.70 9.02
N HIS A 28 32.26 -5.30 9.15
CA HIS A 28 32.68 -3.97 9.62
C HIS A 28 33.15 -3.06 8.46
N ALA A 29 32.55 -3.17 7.28
CA ALA A 29 32.92 -2.38 6.11
C ALA A 29 32.79 -0.86 6.32
N GLY A 30 31.82 -0.42 7.14
CA GLY A 30 31.69 0.95 7.60
C GLY A 30 32.65 1.26 8.74
N SER A 31 33.28 2.45 8.73
CA SER A 31 34.15 2.84 9.83
C SER A 31 33.38 3.00 11.14
N ALA A 32 34.01 2.69 12.28
CA ALA A 32 33.42 2.86 13.62
C ALA A 32 32.84 4.26 13.82
N ARG A 33 33.54 5.31 13.35
CA ARG A 33 33.07 6.69 13.42
C ARG A 33 31.80 6.91 12.58
N ALA A 34 31.67 6.27 11.41
CA ALA A 34 30.48 6.41 10.58
C ALA A 34 29.28 5.70 11.22
N VAL A 35 29.49 4.53 11.81
CA VAL A 35 28.48 3.80 12.58
C VAL A 35 28.00 4.62 13.79
N GLU A 36 28.94 5.17 14.57
CA GLU A 36 28.62 6.02 15.72
C GLU A 36 27.79 7.25 15.32
N LYS A 37 28.13 7.88 14.19
CA LYS A 37 27.37 8.99 13.62
C LYS A 37 25.97 8.58 13.14
N GLN A 38 25.81 7.36 12.64
CA GLN A 38 24.52 6.77 12.25
C GLN A 38 23.62 6.62 13.49
N HIS A 39 24.13 5.97 14.54
CA HIS A 39 23.42 5.78 15.81
C HIS A 39 23.07 7.10 16.50
N ALA A 40 23.97 8.08 16.48
CA ALA A 40 23.73 9.41 17.06
C ALA A 40 22.55 10.18 16.40
N ARG A 41 22.13 9.75 15.20
CA ARG A 41 20.96 10.27 14.49
C ARG A 41 19.69 9.48 14.76
N GLY A 42 19.71 8.51 15.67
CA GLY A 42 18.60 7.60 15.93
C GLY A 42 18.38 6.54 14.85
N LYS A 43 19.37 6.29 14.01
CA LYS A 43 19.30 5.34 12.90
C LYS A 43 20.09 4.08 13.19
N LYS A 44 19.58 2.95 12.79
CA LYS A 44 20.27 1.64 12.84
C LYS A 44 21.20 1.47 11.62
N THR A 45 22.13 0.53 11.72
CA THR A 45 22.95 0.12 10.57
C THR A 45 22.15 -0.77 9.60
N ALA A 46 22.70 -0.97 8.39
CA ALA A 46 22.07 -1.86 7.40
C ALA A 46 21.88 -3.29 7.94
N ARG A 47 22.83 -3.83 8.70
CA ARG A 47 22.78 -5.18 9.29
C ARG A 47 21.79 -5.28 10.43
N GLU A 48 21.79 -4.31 11.36
CA GLU A 48 20.82 -4.24 12.46
C GLU A 48 19.38 -4.21 11.94
N ARG A 49 19.11 -3.51 10.84
CA ARG A 49 17.78 -3.46 10.19
C ARG A 49 17.37 -4.82 9.63
N ILE A 50 18.30 -5.58 9.03
CA ILE A 50 18.05 -6.93 8.55
C ILE A 50 17.76 -7.88 9.72
N GLU A 51 18.53 -7.79 10.79
CA GLU A 51 18.34 -8.61 12.01
C GLU A 51 16.99 -8.34 12.66
N MET A 52 16.52 -7.08 12.65
CA MET A 52 15.20 -6.73 13.17
C MET A 52 14.05 -7.24 12.28
N LEU A 53 14.26 -7.32 10.96
CA LEU A 53 13.24 -7.76 10.00
C LEU A 53 13.08 -9.27 9.97
N LEU A 54 14.19 -10.00 9.94
CA LEU A 54 14.20 -11.45 9.70
C LEU A 54 14.15 -12.24 11.01
N ASP A 55 13.67 -13.46 10.92
CA ASP A 55 13.71 -14.41 12.02
C ASP A 55 15.16 -14.65 12.47
N GLU A 56 15.38 -14.79 13.77
CA GLU A 56 16.72 -14.97 14.36
C GLU A 56 17.46 -16.15 13.70
N GLY A 57 18.68 -15.88 13.25
CA GLY A 57 19.55 -16.89 12.64
C GLY A 57 19.15 -17.34 11.23
N SER A 58 18.11 -16.77 10.63
CA SER A 58 17.65 -17.15 9.29
C SER A 58 18.41 -16.46 8.15
N PHE A 59 19.12 -15.37 8.43
CA PHE A 59 19.78 -14.58 7.40
C PHE A 59 20.97 -15.28 6.76
N VAL A 60 20.97 -15.36 5.44
CA VAL A 60 22.07 -15.81 4.62
C VAL A 60 22.49 -14.67 3.68
N GLU A 61 23.67 -14.12 3.92
CA GLU A 61 24.21 -13.03 3.09
C GLU A 61 24.72 -13.56 1.74
N LEU A 62 24.52 -12.77 0.70
CA LEU A 62 25.04 -13.02 -0.64
C LEU A 62 25.99 -11.89 -1.04
N ASP A 63 27.10 -12.27 -1.70
CA ASP A 63 28.08 -11.34 -2.27
C ASP A 63 28.74 -10.41 -1.23
N GLU A 64 28.96 -10.90 -0.01
CA GLU A 64 29.62 -10.14 1.06
C GLU A 64 31.04 -9.69 0.69
N PHE A 65 31.73 -10.42 -0.19
CA PHE A 65 33.07 -10.08 -0.66
C PHE A 65 33.12 -9.25 -1.95
N ALA A 66 31.97 -8.92 -2.53
CA ALA A 66 31.92 -8.12 -3.74
C ALA A 66 32.46 -6.70 -3.47
N ARG A 67 33.21 -6.14 -4.43
CA ARG A 67 33.85 -4.81 -4.35
C ARG A 67 33.73 -4.09 -5.67
N HIS A 68 33.58 -2.75 -5.62
CA HIS A 68 33.59 -1.94 -6.84
C HIS A 68 34.90 -2.10 -7.64
N ARG A 69 34.81 -1.82 -8.93
CA ARG A 69 35.93 -1.95 -9.89
C ARG A 69 36.45 -0.60 -10.37
N SER A 70 35.89 0.50 -9.85
CA SER A 70 36.24 1.86 -10.27
C SER A 70 37.67 2.21 -9.88
N THR A 71 38.36 2.85 -10.82
CA THR A 71 39.69 3.44 -10.63
C THR A 71 39.66 4.97 -10.70
N ASN A 72 38.48 5.55 -10.88
CA ASN A 72 38.29 6.99 -11.01
C ASN A 72 38.41 7.68 -9.66
N PHE A 73 38.93 8.89 -9.64
CA PHE A 73 38.99 9.76 -8.45
C PHE A 73 39.64 9.12 -7.22
N GLY A 74 40.55 8.14 -7.42
CA GLY A 74 41.25 7.48 -6.33
C GLY A 74 40.46 6.39 -5.61
N LEU A 75 39.29 5.97 -6.12
CA LEU A 75 38.46 4.92 -5.54
C LEU A 75 39.18 3.57 -5.44
N GLU A 76 40.18 3.30 -6.31
CA GLU A 76 41.01 2.09 -6.24
C GLU A 76 41.73 1.89 -4.89
N LYS A 77 41.91 2.98 -4.14
CA LYS A 77 42.55 2.96 -2.80
C LYS A 77 41.59 2.61 -1.67
N THR A 78 40.28 2.70 -1.92
CA THR A 78 39.24 2.45 -0.92
C THR A 78 38.20 1.51 -1.51
N ARG A 79 38.37 0.22 -1.25
CA ARG A 79 37.50 -0.83 -1.82
C ARG A 79 36.89 -1.69 -0.69
N PRO A 80 35.89 -1.16 0.05
CA PRO A 80 35.25 -1.91 1.11
C PRO A 80 34.50 -3.12 0.55
N TYR A 81 34.43 -4.19 1.32
CA TYR A 81 33.61 -5.34 1.01
C TYR A 81 32.12 -4.96 1.01
N GLY A 82 31.33 -5.64 0.22
CA GLY A 82 29.89 -5.44 0.11
C GLY A 82 29.48 -4.20 -0.69
N ASP A 83 30.40 -3.30 -1.01
CA ASP A 83 30.19 -2.07 -1.82
C ASP A 83 29.04 -1.18 -1.36
N GLY A 84 28.69 -1.17 -0.07
CA GLY A 84 27.69 -0.28 0.51
C GLY A 84 26.26 -0.79 0.47
N VAL A 85 26.03 -2.07 0.16
CA VAL A 85 24.72 -2.73 0.28
C VAL A 85 24.87 -4.15 0.79
N VAL A 86 24.06 -4.52 1.78
CA VAL A 86 23.95 -5.88 2.28
C VAL A 86 22.77 -6.55 1.58
N THR A 87 23.02 -7.68 0.93
CA THR A 87 22.00 -8.44 0.18
C THR A 87 21.96 -9.88 0.63
N GLY A 88 20.79 -10.48 0.68
CA GLY A 88 20.63 -11.87 1.08
C GLY A 88 19.17 -12.30 1.20
N TYR A 89 18.95 -13.41 1.83
CA TYR A 89 17.62 -13.96 2.08
C TYR A 89 17.53 -14.52 3.50
N GLY A 90 16.32 -14.64 3.97
CA GLY A 90 15.98 -15.21 5.26
C GLY A 90 14.48 -15.45 5.36
N THR A 91 13.95 -15.57 6.56
CA THR A 91 12.53 -15.77 6.78
C THR A 91 11.92 -14.67 7.64
N VAL A 92 10.64 -14.42 7.45
CA VAL A 92 9.77 -13.66 8.34
C VAL A 92 8.59 -14.56 8.69
N ASP A 93 8.42 -14.87 9.97
CA ASP A 93 7.45 -15.85 10.45
C ASP A 93 7.54 -17.20 9.68
N GLY A 94 8.77 -17.67 9.47
CA GLY A 94 9.08 -18.90 8.76
C GLY A 94 8.95 -18.86 7.23
N ARG A 95 8.52 -17.72 6.64
CA ARG A 95 8.30 -17.57 5.20
C ARG A 95 9.49 -16.87 4.54
N GLN A 96 9.91 -17.39 3.39
CA GLN A 96 11.07 -16.90 2.65
C GLN A 96 10.89 -15.46 2.17
N VAL A 97 11.91 -14.63 2.38
CA VAL A 97 11.99 -13.23 1.92
C VAL A 97 13.40 -12.95 1.41
N CYS A 98 13.51 -12.26 0.29
CA CYS A 98 14.76 -11.65 -0.16
C CYS A 98 14.84 -10.21 0.36
N VAL A 99 16.02 -9.81 0.84
CA VAL A 99 16.22 -8.47 1.43
C VAL A 99 17.52 -7.85 0.93
N PHE A 100 17.45 -6.55 0.62
CA PHE A 100 18.65 -5.73 0.52
C PHE A 100 18.55 -4.54 1.48
N SER A 101 19.67 -4.16 2.07
CA SER A 101 19.75 -3.00 2.96
C SER A 101 20.94 -2.13 2.59
N GLN A 102 20.66 -0.90 2.21
CA GLN A 102 21.68 0.08 1.80
C GLN A 102 22.39 0.60 3.05
N ASP A 103 23.73 0.60 2.99
CA ASP A 103 24.59 0.98 4.10
C ASP A 103 25.10 2.40 3.93
N PHE A 104 24.46 3.33 4.61
CA PHE A 104 24.84 4.74 4.57
C PHE A 104 26.24 5.01 5.15
N THR A 105 26.78 4.09 5.94
CA THR A 105 28.13 4.20 6.52
C THR A 105 29.24 3.94 5.50
N VAL A 106 28.88 3.37 4.32
CA VAL A 106 29.78 3.09 3.20
C VAL A 106 29.38 3.93 2.00
N PHE A 107 30.20 4.89 1.62
CA PHE A 107 29.95 5.83 0.52
C PHE A 107 28.58 6.54 0.55
N GLY A 108 28.03 6.76 1.76
CA GLY A 108 26.69 7.34 1.91
C GLY A 108 25.57 6.50 1.27
N GLY A 109 25.73 5.20 1.19
CA GLY A 109 24.77 4.29 0.56
C GLY A 109 24.58 4.56 -0.95
N SER A 110 25.51 5.26 -1.60
CA SER A 110 25.38 5.61 -3.02
C SER A 110 25.51 4.40 -3.92
N LEU A 111 24.64 4.32 -4.93
CA LEU A 111 24.61 3.22 -5.89
C LEU A 111 25.72 3.35 -6.92
N GLY A 112 26.64 2.37 -6.89
CA GLY A 112 27.64 2.14 -7.93
C GLY A 112 27.33 0.87 -8.72
N GLU A 113 28.25 0.50 -9.63
CA GLU A 113 28.08 -0.66 -10.50
C GLU A 113 27.84 -1.96 -9.69
N VAL A 114 28.77 -2.34 -8.82
CA VAL A 114 28.68 -3.60 -8.05
C VAL A 114 27.55 -3.57 -7.02
N PHE A 115 27.31 -2.43 -6.40
CA PHE A 115 26.16 -2.22 -5.54
C PHE A 115 24.84 -2.57 -6.28
N GLY A 116 24.64 -2.03 -7.49
CA GLY A 116 23.47 -2.30 -8.31
C GLY A 116 23.41 -3.75 -8.80
N GLU A 117 24.54 -4.34 -9.21
CA GLU A 117 24.63 -5.75 -9.64
C GLU A 117 24.18 -6.72 -8.51
N LYS A 118 24.53 -6.44 -7.27
CA LYS A 118 24.08 -7.24 -6.10
C LYS A 118 22.57 -7.21 -5.94
N ILE A 119 21.94 -6.02 -6.05
CA ILE A 119 20.48 -5.89 -5.95
C ILE A 119 19.80 -6.59 -7.13
N VAL A 120 20.30 -6.39 -8.35
CA VAL A 120 19.79 -7.04 -9.57
C VAL A 120 19.82 -8.56 -9.44
N LYS A 121 20.94 -9.12 -8.99
CA LYS A 121 21.08 -10.57 -8.74
C LYS A 121 20.09 -11.09 -7.70
N LEU A 122 19.88 -10.33 -6.62
CA LEU A 122 18.91 -10.67 -5.59
C LEU A 122 17.47 -10.66 -6.12
N MET A 123 17.10 -9.64 -6.90
CA MET A 123 15.77 -9.55 -7.50
C MET A 123 15.51 -10.68 -8.50
N ASP A 124 16.52 -11.04 -9.31
CA ASP A 124 16.43 -12.19 -10.21
C ASP A 124 16.26 -13.51 -9.45
N LEU A 125 16.93 -13.67 -8.29
CA LEU A 125 16.73 -14.81 -7.39
C LEU A 125 15.30 -14.84 -6.84
N ALA A 126 14.81 -13.73 -6.31
CA ALA A 126 13.46 -13.61 -5.76
C ALA A 126 12.38 -13.99 -6.78
N MET A 127 12.54 -13.55 -8.03
CA MET A 127 11.64 -13.90 -9.13
C MET A 127 11.67 -15.40 -9.47
N LYS A 128 12.85 -16.03 -9.38
CA LYS A 128 12.99 -17.48 -9.66
C LYS A 128 12.38 -18.35 -8.58
N ILE A 129 12.48 -17.96 -7.32
CA ILE A 129 11.94 -18.73 -6.21
C ILE A 129 10.51 -18.31 -5.82
N GLY A 130 10.02 -17.18 -6.33
CA GLY A 130 8.68 -16.67 -6.03
C GLY A 130 8.50 -16.24 -4.59
N CYS A 131 9.34 -15.31 -4.10
CA CYS A 131 9.23 -14.75 -2.75
C CYS A 131 9.25 -13.23 -2.74
N PRO A 132 8.73 -12.58 -1.68
CA PRO A 132 8.77 -11.13 -1.55
C PRO A 132 10.19 -10.57 -1.55
N VAL A 133 10.32 -9.32 -2.02
CA VAL A 133 11.54 -8.52 -1.87
C VAL A 133 11.24 -7.34 -0.94
N VAL A 134 12.06 -7.21 0.10
CA VAL A 134 12.05 -6.04 0.98
C VAL A 134 13.33 -5.24 0.74
N GLY A 135 13.19 -4.01 0.27
CA GLY A 135 14.29 -3.07 0.09
C GLY A 135 14.35 -2.06 1.22
N ILE A 136 15.46 -2.02 1.96
CA ILE A 136 15.71 -1.02 3.00
C ILE A 136 16.62 0.05 2.40
N ASN A 137 16.05 1.24 2.20
CA ASN A 137 16.66 2.33 1.44
C ASN A 137 17.21 3.42 2.38
N ASP A 138 18.50 3.70 2.23
CA ASP A 138 19.23 4.74 2.96
C ASP A 138 20.40 5.19 2.09
N SER A 139 20.14 6.11 1.13
CA SER A 139 21.06 6.37 0.02
C SER A 139 21.10 7.83 -0.39
N GLY A 140 22.30 8.33 -0.61
CA GLY A 140 22.53 9.62 -1.24
C GLY A 140 22.27 9.67 -2.76
N GLY A 141 21.84 8.57 -3.40
CA GLY A 141 21.57 8.49 -4.82
C GLY A 141 22.70 7.83 -5.63
N ALA A 142 22.91 8.23 -6.88
CA ALA A 142 23.93 7.67 -7.74
C ALA A 142 25.36 8.01 -7.26
N ARG A 143 26.26 7.05 -7.32
CA ARG A 143 27.70 7.26 -7.03
C ARG A 143 28.32 8.01 -8.20
N ILE A 144 28.52 9.32 -8.02
CA ILE A 144 28.92 10.24 -9.08
C ILE A 144 30.25 9.83 -9.72
N GLN A 145 31.18 9.30 -8.91
CA GLN A 145 32.51 8.88 -9.36
C GLN A 145 32.49 7.72 -10.38
N GLU A 146 31.40 6.97 -10.43
CA GLU A 146 31.23 5.86 -11.38
C GLU A 146 30.46 6.28 -12.65
N GLY A 147 29.97 7.52 -12.70
CA GLY A 147 29.35 8.09 -13.90
C GLY A 147 28.11 7.34 -14.38
N VAL A 148 28.01 7.12 -15.68
CA VAL A 148 26.84 6.52 -16.33
C VAL A 148 26.58 5.07 -15.92
N THR A 149 27.59 4.33 -15.43
CA THR A 149 27.40 2.97 -14.92
C THR A 149 26.44 2.94 -13.73
N SER A 150 26.50 3.92 -12.83
CA SER A 150 25.51 4.06 -11.75
C SER A 150 24.09 4.23 -12.29
N LEU A 151 23.90 5.05 -13.32
CA LEU A 151 22.58 5.24 -13.94
C LEU A 151 22.08 3.98 -14.65
N GLY A 152 22.99 3.25 -15.31
CA GLY A 152 22.67 1.98 -15.97
C GLY A 152 22.10 0.96 -14.97
N LEU A 153 22.72 0.84 -13.81
CA LEU A 153 22.25 -0.08 -12.77
C LEU A 153 20.93 0.36 -12.11
N TYR A 154 20.65 1.65 -11.97
CA TYR A 154 19.30 2.10 -11.60
C TYR A 154 18.27 1.62 -12.63
N GLY A 155 18.56 1.79 -13.92
CA GLY A 155 17.69 1.31 -15.01
C GLY A 155 17.43 -0.19 -14.94
N GLU A 156 18.46 -0.99 -14.65
CA GLU A 156 18.36 -2.44 -14.47
C GLU A 156 17.47 -2.83 -13.28
N ILE A 157 17.54 -2.07 -12.18
CA ILE A 157 16.66 -2.26 -11.02
C ILE A 157 15.21 -1.90 -11.39
N PHE A 158 14.96 -0.75 -12.02
CA PHE A 158 13.61 -0.34 -12.44
C PHE A 158 12.98 -1.35 -13.39
N PHE A 159 13.74 -1.86 -14.34
CA PHE A 159 13.28 -2.90 -15.26
C PHE A 159 12.77 -4.14 -14.49
N ARG A 160 13.51 -4.56 -13.45
CA ARG A 160 13.11 -5.69 -12.60
C ARG A 160 11.94 -5.39 -11.70
N ASN A 161 11.85 -4.16 -11.13
CA ASN A 161 10.66 -3.75 -10.38
C ASN A 161 9.39 -3.90 -11.24
N VAL A 162 9.43 -3.43 -12.49
CA VAL A 162 8.29 -3.55 -13.41
C VAL A 162 7.97 -5.01 -13.75
N ARG A 163 8.98 -5.84 -13.97
CA ARG A 163 8.80 -7.28 -14.26
C ARG A 163 8.29 -8.07 -13.06
N ALA A 164 8.65 -7.65 -11.86
CA ALA A 164 8.20 -8.26 -10.60
C ALA A 164 6.81 -7.77 -10.16
N SER A 165 6.35 -6.62 -10.69
CA SER A 165 5.07 -6.02 -10.33
C SER A 165 3.90 -6.96 -10.59
N GLY A 166 3.11 -7.24 -9.55
CA GLY A 166 2.01 -8.20 -9.58
C GLY A 166 2.45 -9.68 -9.64
N VAL A 167 3.74 -9.98 -9.54
CA VAL A 167 4.28 -11.35 -9.52
C VAL A 167 4.75 -11.73 -8.13
N ILE A 168 5.57 -10.90 -7.51
CA ILE A 168 6.01 -11.03 -6.12
C ILE A 168 5.77 -9.72 -5.38
N PRO A 169 5.41 -9.75 -4.09
CA PRO A 169 5.32 -8.54 -3.28
C PRO A 169 6.66 -7.80 -3.21
N GLN A 170 6.62 -6.49 -3.41
CA GLN A 170 7.76 -5.60 -3.33
C GLN A 170 7.49 -4.50 -2.30
N ILE A 171 8.28 -4.44 -1.25
CA ILE A 171 8.10 -3.50 -0.14
C ILE A 171 9.35 -2.65 0.00
N SER A 172 9.18 -1.34 0.06
CA SER A 172 10.26 -0.37 0.28
C SER A 172 10.15 0.26 1.66
N LEU A 173 11.18 0.07 2.47
CA LEU A 173 11.39 0.76 3.74
C LEU A 173 12.38 1.91 3.50
N ILE A 174 11.95 3.14 3.73
CA ILE A 174 12.80 4.32 3.60
C ILE A 174 13.29 4.70 5.00
N MET A 175 14.58 4.50 5.24
CA MET A 175 15.18 4.67 6.57
C MET A 175 16.29 5.72 6.62
N GLY A 176 16.26 6.62 5.66
CA GLY A 176 17.18 7.73 5.55
C GLY A 176 16.87 8.57 4.31
N PRO A 177 17.83 9.35 3.80
CA PRO A 177 17.67 10.04 2.55
C PRO A 177 17.50 9.04 1.40
N CYS A 178 16.61 9.40 0.47
CA CYS A 178 16.35 8.68 -0.76
C CYS A 178 16.11 9.73 -1.85
N ALA A 179 17.16 10.05 -2.62
CA ALA A 179 17.18 11.21 -3.50
C ALA A 179 17.48 10.82 -4.95
N GLY A 180 16.94 11.59 -5.89
CA GLY A 180 17.19 11.41 -7.32
C GLY A 180 16.76 10.03 -7.82
N GLY A 181 17.66 9.30 -8.49
CA GLY A 181 17.39 7.96 -9.00
C GLY A 181 16.91 6.96 -7.96
N ALA A 182 17.26 7.15 -6.69
CA ALA A 182 16.87 6.26 -5.59
C ALA A 182 15.37 6.26 -5.29
N VAL A 183 14.60 7.29 -5.64
CA VAL A 183 13.15 7.35 -5.35
C VAL A 183 12.29 6.61 -6.36
N TYR A 184 12.79 6.35 -7.57
CA TYR A 184 11.97 5.75 -8.62
C TYR A 184 11.67 4.26 -8.37
N SER A 185 12.64 3.52 -7.85
CA SER A 185 12.43 2.11 -7.47
C SER A 185 11.34 1.98 -6.39
N PRO A 186 11.40 2.68 -5.23
CA PRO A 186 10.31 2.67 -4.25
C PRO A 186 8.94 3.06 -4.84
N ALA A 187 8.90 4.04 -5.75
CA ALA A 187 7.65 4.48 -6.38
C ALA A 187 6.97 3.40 -7.24
N VAL A 188 7.74 2.44 -7.75
CA VAL A 188 7.24 1.31 -8.56
C VAL A 188 6.89 0.09 -7.71
N THR A 189 7.37 0.01 -6.48
CA THR A 189 7.05 -1.10 -5.55
C THR A 189 5.61 -1.02 -5.04
N ASP A 190 5.12 -2.08 -4.41
CA ASP A 190 3.72 -2.17 -3.96
C ASP A 190 3.44 -1.31 -2.73
N PHE A 191 4.38 -1.25 -1.80
CA PHE A 191 4.26 -0.48 -0.55
C PHE A 191 5.54 0.28 -0.23
N THR A 192 5.37 1.50 0.24
CA THR A 192 6.45 2.36 0.73
C THR A 192 6.16 2.77 2.17
N VAL A 193 7.08 2.44 3.08
CA VAL A 193 6.99 2.78 4.51
C VAL A 193 8.09 3.77 4.84
N MET A 194 7.76 4.84 5.52
CA MET A 194 8.70 5.90 5.89
C MET A 194 8.71 6.12 7.40
N VAL A 195 9.87 6.50 7.93
CA VAL A 195 10.08 6.80 9.35
C VAL A 195 10.06 8.31 9.58
N ASP A 196 9.33 8.76 10.58
CA ASP A 196 9.21 10.18 10.93
C ASP A 196 10.58 10.81 11.20
N GLN A 197 10.81 12.03 10.74
CA GLN A 197 12.01 12.85 10.92
C GLN A 197 13.31 12.31 10.30
N THR A 198 13.43 11.02 10.00
CA THR A 198 14.67 10.42 9.49
C THR A 198 14.62 10.04 8.03
N SER A 199 13.42 9.80 7.48
CA SER A 199 13.21 9.41 6.09
C SER A 199 12.88 10.61 5.21
N HIS A 200 13.53 10.69 4.06
CA HIS A 200 13.27 11.75 3.07
C HIS A 200 13.26 11.16 1.66
N MET A 201 12.26 11.54 0.88
CA MET A 201 12.17 11.20 -0.55
C MET A 201 11.95 12.47 -1.36
N PHE A 202 12.80 12.72 -2.34
CA PHE A 202 12.61 13.81 -3.32
C PHE A 202 13.42 13.55 -4.59
N ILE A 203 12.94 14.02 -5.72
CA ILE A 203 13.69 13.96 -6.99
C ILE A 203 14.92 14.84 -6.92
N THR A 204 14.73 16.08 -6.45
CA THR A 204 15.82 17.05 -6.22
C THR A 204 15.68 17.66 -4.84
N GLY A 205 16.80 17.82 -4.14
CA GLY A 205 16.83 18.38 -2.80
C GLY A 205 16.54 19.88 -2.74
N PRO A 206 16.33 20.43 -1.52
CA PRO A 206 15.97 21.83 -1.30
C PRO A 206 16.92 22.85 -1.98
N ASP A 207 18.24 22.59 -1.97
CA ASP A 207 19.23 23.51 -2.55
C ASP A 207 19.06 23.66 -4.07
N VAL A 208 18.74 22.57 -4.76
CA VAL A 208 18.49 22.60 -6.21
C VAL A 208 17.20 23.35 -6.51
N ILE A 209 16.13 23.09 -5.74
CA ILE A 209 14.84 23.79 -5.87
C ILE A 209 15.06 25.29 -5.69
N LYS A 210 15.75 25.70 -4.62
CA LYS A 210 16.05 27.11 -4.35
C LYS A 210 16.82 27.76 -5.50
N THR A 211 17.78 27.04 -6.07
CA THR A 211 18.58 27.54 -7.20
C THR A 211 17.77 27.69 -8.49
N VAL A 212 16.87 26.76 -8.78
CA VAL A 212 16.13 26.69 -10.06
C VAL A 212 14.83 27.48 -10.03
N THR A 213 14.06 27.35 -8.93
CA THR A 213 12.71 27.95 -8.83
C THR A 213 12.66 29.17 -7.91
N GLY A 214 13.68 29.35 -7.06
CA GLY A 214 13.71 30.40 -6.04
C GLY A 214 12.92 30.06 -4.76
N GLU A 215 12.29 28.89 -4.71
CA GLU A 215 11.53 28.44 -3.54
C GLU A 215 12.47 28.05 -2.39
N ASP A 216 12.16 28.51 -1.18
CA ASP A 216 12.90 28.17 0.04
C ASP A 216 12.08 27.17 0.85
N VAL A 217 12.50 25.92 0.88
CA VAL A 217 11.78 24.81 1.51
C VAL A 217 12.74 23.91 2.27
N GLY A 218 12.34 23.44 3.46
CA GLY A 218 13.13 22.50 4.25
C GLY A 218 12.98 21.05 3.79
N MET A 219 13.91 20.18 4.16
CA MET A 219 13.88 18.75 3.78
C MET A 219 12.62 18.03 4.25
N GLU A 220 12.18 18.29 5.51
CA GLU A 220 10.96 17.68 6.07
C GLU A 220 9.69 18.15 5.34
N GLU A 221 9.62 19.43 5.03
CA GLU A 221 8.47 20.00 4.33
C GLU A 221 8.40 19.52 2.89
N LEU A 222 9.55 19.43 2.20
CA LEU A 222 9.63 18.98 0.81
C LEU A 222 9.32 17.50 0.66
N GLY A 223 9.99 16.65 1.42
CA GLY A 223 9.97 15.21 1.19
C GLY A 223 10.09 14.36 2.45
N GLY A 224 9.75 14.90 3.62
CA GLY A 224 9.69 14.15 4.85
C GLY A 224 8.57 13.11 4.88
N ALA A 225 8.65 12.19 5.82
CA ALA A 225 7.70 11.10 5.94
C ALA A 225 6.25 11.60 6.11
N ARG A 226 6.02 12.66 6.88
CA ARG A 226 4.67 13.25 7.05
C ARG A 226 4.14 13.83 5.74
N THR A 227 4.96 14.53 4.97
CA THR A 227 4.57 15.11 3.68
C THR A 227 4.10 14.03 2.72
N HIS A 228 4.84 12.91 2.62
CA HIS A 228 4.48 11.80 1.72
C HIS A 228 3.29 10.97 2.22
N ASN A 229 3.05 10.92 3.53
CA ASN A 229 1.88 10.26 4.10
C ASN A 229 0.61 11.13 4.10
N THR A 230 0.71 12.47 3.98
CA THR A 230 -0.47 13.35 4.08
C THR A 230 -0.79 14.11 2.81
N ARG A 231 0.22 14.47 2.00
CA ARG A 231 0.03 15.34 0.82
C ARG A 231 0.19 14.61 -0.50
N SER A 232 1.28 13.86 -0.69
CA SER A 232 1.56 13.23 -1.98
C SER A 232 0.98 11.82 -2.12
N GLY A 233 0.76 11.13 -1.01
CA GLY A 233 0.32 9.73 -1.02
C GLY A 233 1.39 8.74 -1.51
N ASN A 234 2.66 9.14 -1.58
CA ASN A 234 3.75 8.24 -1.97
C ASN A 234 4.05 7.20 -0.90
N ALA A 235 3.80 7.51 0.37
CA ALA A 235 4.01 6.60 1.48
C ALA A 235 2.68 5.99 1.96
N HIS A 236 2.77 4.76 2.43
CA HIS A 236 1.63 3.95 2.88
C HIS A 236 1.53 3.86 4.40
N TYR A 237 2.64 4.09 5.10
CA TYR A 237 2.69 4.10 6.55
C TYR A 237 3.74 5.09 7.07
N LEU A 238 3.42 5.76 8.16
CA LEU A 238 4.30 6.65 8.91
C LEU A 238 4.76 5.95 10.18
N GLY A 239 5.95 5.36 10.16
CA GLY A 239 6.57 4.78 11.35
C GLY A 239 7.06 5.85 12.31
N THR A 240 6.84 5.66 13.60
CA THR A 240 7.35 6.56 14.66
C THR A 240 8.87 6.45 14.82
N ASP A 241 9.39 5.25 14.56
CA ASP A 241 10.81 4.91 14.51
C ASP A 241 11.06 3.72 13.56
N GLU A 242 12.31 3.26 13.45
CA GLU A 242 12.66 2.16 12.55
C GLU A 242 12.07 0.81 13.02
N GLU A 243 11.89 0.60 14.32
CA GLU A 243 11.29 -0.62 14.88
C GLU A 243 9.81 -0.71 14.51
N ASP A 244 9.05 0.36 14.74
CA ASP A 244 7.63 0.46 14.36
C ASP A 244 7.41 0.24 12.85
N ALA A 245 8.26 0.85 12.02
CA ALA A 245 8.20 0.67 10.57
C ALA A 245 8.46 -0.79 10.13
N ILE A 246 9.40 -1.47 10.78
CA ILE A 246 9.72 -2.89 10.50
C ILE A 246 8.58 -3.79 10.98
N GLU A 247 8.03 -3.56 12.16
CA GLU A 247 6.88 -4.33 12.66
C GLU A 247 5.64 -4.17 11.74
N TYR A 248 5.40 -2.97 11.23
CA TYR A 248 4.36 -2.77 10.21
C TYR A 248 4.61 -3.63 8.95
N VAL A 249 5.84 -3.71 8.47
CA VAL A 249 6.19 -4.54 7.29
C VAL A 249 6.01 -6.03 7.58
N LYS A 250 6.37 -6.50 8.78
CA LYS A 250 6.12 -7.90 9.18
C LYS A 250 4.62 -8.18 9.21
N ALA A 251 3.82 -7.29 9.81
CA ALA A 251 2.37 -7.41 9.82
C ALA A 251 1.80 -7.42 8.39
N LEU A 252 2.27 -6.53 7.51
CA LEU A 252 1.87 -6.48 6.11
C LEU A 252 2.18 -7.79 5.37
N LEU A 253 3.38 -8.33 5.54
CA LEU A 253 3.78 -9.61 4.96
C LEU A 253 2.87 -10.76 5.40
N SER A 254 2.29 -10.71 6.60
CA SER A 254 1.38 -11.74 7.11
C SER A 254 0.04 -11.78 6.37
N TYR A 255 -0.33 -10.74 5.62
CA TYR A 255 -1.53 -10.68 4.78
C TYR A 255 -1.27 -11.04 3.32
N LEU A 256 -0.01 -10.98 2.87
CA LEU A 256 0.37 -11.18 1.48
C LEU A 256 0.85 -12.62 1.22
N PRO A 257 0.54 -13.21 0.04
CA PRO A 257 1.15 -14.48 -0.36
C PRO A 257 2.62 -14.30 -0.67
N SER A 258 3.35 -15.40 -0.87
CA SER A 258 4.74 -15.34 -1.32
C SER A 258 4.86 -14.82 -2.76
N ASN A 259 3.89 -15.15 -3.60
CA ASN A 259 3.81 -14.71 -5.01
C ASN A 259 2.37 -14.80 -5.52
N ASN A 260 2.14 -14.39 -6.76
CA ASN A 260 0.81 -14.35 -7.38
C ASN A 260 0.18 -15.72 -7.68
N LEU A 261 0.93 -16.80 -7.56
CA LEU A 261 0.43 -18.17 -7.77
C LEU A 261 0.00 -18.84 -6.46
N ASP A 262 0.46 -18.30 -5.33
CA ASP A 262 0.15 -18.81 -4.00
C ASP A 262 -1.08 -18.10 -3.41
N GLU A 263 -1.75 -18.79 -2.50
CA GLU A 263 -2.78 -18.18 -1.66
C GLU A 263 -2.14 -17.44 -0.48
N PRO A 264 -2.76 -16.37 0.04
CA PRO A 264 -2.32 -15.71 1.26
C PRO A 264 -2.31 -16.67 2.46
N PRO A 265 -1.46 -16.42 3.48
CA PRO A 265 -1.41 -17.26 4.68
C PRO A 265 -2.77 -17.33 5.40
N VAL A 266 -3.11 -18.50 5.93
CA VAL A 266 -4.33 -18.72 6.70
C VAL A 266 -3.96 -18.93 8.16
N PHE A 267 -4.62 -18.22 9.06
CA PHE A 267 -4.47 -18.35 10.50
C PHE A 267 -5.65 -19.12 11.09
N ASP A 268 -5.41 -19.81 12.17
CA ASP A 268 -6.51 -20.46 12.90
C ASP A 268 -7.40 -19.39 13.53
N ALA A 269 -8.68 -19.44 13.22
CA ALA A 269 -9.69 -18.59 13.80
C ALA A 269 -10.97 -19.38 14.06
N PRO A 270 -11.71 -19.09 15.14
CA PRO A 270 -12.98 -19.74 15.39
C PRO A 270 -14.00 -19.35 14.32
N ALA A 271 -14.70 -20.36 13.76
CA ALA A 271 -15.79 -20.12 12.82
C ALA A 271 -17.04 -19.67 13.58
N ILE A 272 -17.22 -18.37 13.75
CA ILE A 272 -18.40 -17.80 14.41
C ILE A 272 -19.45 -17.48 13.34
N LEU A 273 -20.48 -18.32 13.25
CA LEU A 273 -21.59 -18.16 12.29
C LEU A 273 -22.85 -17.54 12.89
N ASP A 274 -22.96 -17.54 14.19
CA ASP A 274 -24.11 -16.96 14.88
C ASP A 274 -23.89 -15.46 15.11
N VAL A 275 -24.98 -14.71 15.08
CA VAL A 275 -25.00 -13.30 15.45
C VAL A 275 -24.69 -13.16 16.93
N THR A 276 -23.73 -12.31 17.28
CA THR A 276 -23.32 -12.01 18.65
C THR A 276 -24.03 -10.74 19.17
N GLU A 277 -23.93 -10.46 20.46
CA GLU A 277 -24.42 -9.20 21.02
C GLU A 277 -23.61 -7.99 20.48
N GLU A 278 -22.33 -8.19 20.23
CA GLU A 278 -21.47 -7.17 19.61
C GLU A 278 -21.92 -6.85 18.18
N ASP A 279 -22.28 -7.85 17.36
CA ASP A 279 -22.82 -7.61 16.02
C ASP A 279 -24.08 -6.70 16.04
N ARG A 280 -24.88 -6.76 17.11
CA ARG A 280 -26.10 -5.94 17.26
C ARG A 280 -25.84 -4.46 17.48
N GLU A 281 -24.63 -4.07 17.83
CA GLU A 281 -24.26 -2.66 17.92
C GLU A 281 -24.41 -1.96 16.57
N LEU A 282 -24.24 -2.70 15.46
CA LEU A 282 -24.41 -2.18 14.11
C LEU A 282 -25.83 -1.70 13.81
N ASP A 283 -26.86 -2.25 14.48
CA ASP A 283 -28.26 -1.87 14.25
C ASP A 283 -28.56 -0.40 14.62
N THR A 284 -27.73 0.20 15.46
CA THR A 284 -27.88 1.57 15.94
C THR A 284 -26.77 2.51 15.48
N LEU A 285 -25.85 2.00 14.66
CA LEU A 285 -24.67 2.77 14.23
C LEU A 285 -25.01 3.91 13.27
N ILE A 286 -25.96 3.67 12.34
CA ILE A 286 -26.36 4.67 11.34
C ILE A 286 -27.30 5.68 11.99
N PRO A 287 -26.95 6.98 12.01
CA PRO A 287 -27.84 8.02 12.51
C PRO A 287 -29.11 8.17 11.64
N ASP A 288 -30.24 8.53 12.28
CA ASP A 288 -31.49 8.80 11.56
C ASP A 288 -31.35 9.97 10.56
N SER A 289 -30.54 10.96 10.91
CA SER A 289 -30.25 12.07 10.01
C SER A 289 -29.20 11.68 8.97
N ALA A 290 -29.55 11.77 7.70
CA ALA A 290 -28.64 11.53 6.57
C ALA A 290 -27.42 12.48 6.54
N ASN A 291 -27.47 13.59 7.26
CA ASN A 291 -26.39 14.57 7.35
C ASN A 291 -25.45 14.35 8.56
N GLN A 292 -25.81 13.46 9.47
CA GLN A 292 -24.96 13.13 10.61
C GLN A 292 -23.97 12.03 10.20
N PRO A 293 -22.65 12.27 10.31
CA PRO A 293 -21.65 11.27 9.98
C PRO A 293 -21.55 10.19 11.08
N TYR A 294 -20.99 9.04 10.70
CA TYR A 294 -20.57 7.97 11.60
C TYR A 294 -19.22 7.46 11.14
N ASP A 295 -18.51 6.75 12.02
CA ASP A 295 -17.19 6.20 11.72
C ASP A 295 -17.31 4.82 11.07
N MET A 296 -16.90 4.72 9.81
CA MET A 296 -16.92 3.46 9.05
C MET A 296 -15.97 2.41 9.63
N HIS A 297 -14.94 2.80 10.37
CA HIS A 297 -14.05 1.82 11.05
C HIS A 297 -14.83 0.91 11.98
N ARG A 298 -15.91 1.40 12.63
CA ARG A 298 -16.77 0.58 13.48
C ARG A 298 -17.42 -0.58 12.71
N VAL A 299 -17.84 -0.35 11.45
CA VAL A 299 -18.39 -1.43 10.61
C VAL A 299 -17.30 -2.43 10.25
N ILE A 300 -16.11 -1.94 9.89
CA ILE A 300 -14.96 -2.76 9.51
C ILE A 300 -14.55 -3.66 10.67
N GLU A 301 -14.38 -3.09 11.86
CA GLU A 301 -13.97 -3.81 13.07
C GLU A 301 -14.94 -4.93 13.46
N HIS A 302 -16.26 -4.70 13.33
CA HIS A 302 -17.27 -5.73 13.64
C HIS A 302 -17.29 -6.90 12.64
N VAL A 303 -16.76 -6.73 11.46
CA VAL A 303 -16.73 -7.77 10.43
C VAL A 303 -15.44 -8.59 10.48
N LEU A 304 -14.32 -7.98 10.85
CA LEU A 304 -13.03 -8.63 10.87
C LEU A 304 -12.81 -9.46 12.14
N ASP A 305 -12.02 -10.52 12.01
CA ASP A 305 -11.62 -11.34 13.14
C ASP A 305 -10.90 -10.48 14.19
N ASP A 306 -11.35 -10.58 15.45
CA ASP A 306 -10.84 -9.81 16.60
C ASP A 306 -10.83 -8.28 16.41
N GLY A 307 -11.52 -7.76 15.39
CA GLY A 307 -11.51 -6.35 15.01
C GLY A 307 -10.18 -5.85 14.47
N GLU A 308 -9.25 -6.75 14.16
CA GLU A 308 -7.92 -6.39 13.69
C GLU A 308 -7.94 -5.86 12.25
N PHE A 309 -7.49 -4.62 12.08
CA PHE A 309 -7.42 -3.94 10.80
C PHE A 309 -6.07 -3.26 10.60
N LEU A 310 -5.31 -3.70 9.60
CA LEU A 310 -4.07 -3.07 9.17
C LEU A 310 -4.37 -2.03 8.10
N GLU A 311 -4.61 -0.79 8.51
CA GLU A 311 -4.92 0.29 7.59
C GLU A 311 -3.70 0.69 6.76
N VAL A 312 -3.92 0.92 5.46
CA VAL A 312 -2.92 1.39 4.50
C VAL A 312 -3.23 2.85 4.14
N GLN A 313 -2.24 3.71 4.17
CA GLN A 313 -2.39 5.16 3.94
C GLN A 313 -3.43 5.83 4.87
N PRO A 314 -3.41 5.61 6.18
CA PRO A 314 -4.41 6.16 7.09
C PRO A 314 -4.45 7.70 7.13
N LEU A 315 -3.36 8.35 6.76
CA LEU A 315 -3.22 9.81 6.79
C LEU A 315 -3.45 10.49 5.42
N TYR A 316 -3.60 9.70 4.34
CA TYR A 316 -3.82 10.20 2.99
C TYR A 316 -5.24 9.89 2.51
N ALA A 317 -5.89 10.87 1.86
CA ALA A 317 -7.24 10.69 1.34
C ALA A 317 -8.16 9.99 2.37
N GLN A 318 -8.33 10.60 3.52
CA GLN A 318 -9.01 10.00 4.68
C GLN A 318 -10.51 9.77 4.47
N ASN A 319 -11.10 10.33 3.41
CA ASN A 319 -12.44 10.03 2.92
C ASN A 319 -12.58 8.62 2.30
N MET A 320 -11.46 7.93 2.11
CA MET A 320 -11.36 6.54 1.66
C MET A 320 -10.50 5.75 2.63
N VAL A 321 -11.04 4.67 3.18
CA VAL A 321 -10.34 3.73 4.05
C VAL A 321 -9.98 2.50 3.25
N VAL A 322 -8.71 2.11 3.25
CA VAL A 322 -8.23 0.86 2.66
C VAL A 322 -7.29 0.16 3.62
N GLY A 323 -7.30 -1.15 3.64
CA GLY A 323 -6.42 -1.93 4.53
C GLY A 323 -6.74 -3.42 4.49
N PHE A 324 -5.99 -4.17 5.26
CA PHE A 324 -6.11 -5.63 5.37
C PHE A 324 -6.69 -6.04 6.71
N GLY A 325 -7.47 -7.09 6.69
CA GLY A 325 -7.95 -7.80 7.87
C GLY A 325 -8.10 -9.27 7.57
N ARG A 326 -8.71 -10.01 8.47
CA ARG A 326 -9.01 -11.44 8.27
C ARG A 326 -10.48 -11.72 8.51
N VAL A 327 -11.00 -12.69 7.78
CA VAL A 327 -12.30 -13.29 8.01
C VAL A 327 -12.11 -14.81 8.03
N GLU A 328 -12.40 -15.46 9.13
CA GLU A 328 -12.09 -16.88 9.36
C GLU A 328 -10.60 -17.20 9.12
N GLY A 329 -9.71 -16.36 9.66
CA GLY A 329 -8.26 -16.50 9.54
C GLY A 329 -7.69 -16.21 8.16
N ARG A 330 -8.52 -15.86 7.16
CA ARG A 330 -8.11 -15.60 5.78
C ARG A 330 -8.02 -14.12 5.49
N PRO A 331 -6.93 -13.65 4.90
CA PRO A 331 -6.79 -12.25 4.50
C PRO A 331 -7.90 -11.77 3.57
N VAL A 332 -8.36 -10.56 3.83
CA VAL A 332 -9.27 -9.79 2.98
C VAL A 332 -8.77 -8.35 2.87
N GLY A 333 -8.95 -7.74 1.71
CA GLY A 333 -8.75 -6.32 1.53
C GLY A 333 -10.07 -5.58 1.73
N VAL A 334 -10.03 -4.51 2.50
CA VAL A 334 -11.20 -3.65 2.75
C VAL A 334 -11.05 -2.35 1.98
N VAL A 335 -12.11 -1.92 1.31
CA VAL A 335 -12.25 -0.61 0.66
C VAL A 335 -13.54 0.02 1.14
N ALA A 336 -13.49 1.18 1.78
CA ALA A 336 -14.66 1.77 2.39
C ALA A 336 -14.67 3.30 2.28
N ASN A 337 -15.85 3.89 2.08
CA ASN A 337 -16.02 5.33 2.21
C ASN A 337 -16.05 5.72 3.69
N GLN A 338 -15.40 6.83 4.06
CA GLN A 338 -15.43 7.37 5.42
C GLN A 338 -16.33 8.61 5.51
N PRO A 339 -17.57 8.47 6.02
CA PRO A 339 -18.49 9.61 6.12
C PRO A 339 -18.01 10.76 7.00
N MET A 340 -17.10 10.48 7.93
CA MET A 340 -16.49 11.48 8.81
C MET A 340 -15.61 12.49 8.07
N GLN A 341 -15.18 12.16 6.84
CA GLN A 341 -14.28 12.97 6.02
C GLN A 341 -14.96 13.26 4.67
N PHE A 342 -15.19 14.53 4.36
CA PHE A 342 -15.87 14.97 3.12
C PHE A 342 -17.15 14.17 2.79
N ALA A 343 -17.88 13.74 3.83
CA ALA A 343 -19.08 12.89 3.71
C ALA A 343 -18.86 11.57 2.91
N GLY A 344 -17.65 11.09 2.81
CA GLY A 344 -17.30 9.89 2.03
C GLY A 344 -17.27 10.09 0.52
N THR A 345 -17.25 11.35 0.01
CA THR A 345 -17.16 11.63 -1.43
C THR A 345 -15.90 11.05 -2.07
N LEU A 346 -15.99 10.73 -3.36
CA LEU A 346 -14.84 10.35 -4.17
C LEU A 346 -14.20 11.61 -4.77
N ASP A 347 -12.99 11.92 -4.36
CA ASP A 347 -12.11 12.86 -5.03
C ASP A 347 -11.01 12.11 -5.79
N ILE A 348 -10.11 12.86 -6.43
CA ILE A 348 -8.99 12.28 -7.18
C ILE A 348 -8.13 11.36 -6.29
N ALA A 349 -7.76 11.86 -5.11
CA ALA A 349 -6.89 11.14 -4.18
C ALA A 349 -7.52 9.84 -3.66
N ALA A 350 -8.80 9.90 -3.25
CA ALA A 350 -9.56 8.73 -2.81
C ALA A 350 -9.71 7.68 -3.93
N SER A 351 -9.99 8.12 -5.15
CA SER A 351 -10.15 7.25 -6.31
C SER A 351 -8.85 6.51 -6.66
N GLU A 352 -7.72 7.21 -6.65
CA GLU A 352 -6.41 6.61 -6.94
C GLU A 352 -5.92 5.69 -5.81
N LYS A 353 -6.13 6.08 -4.56
CA LYS A 353 -5.85 5.23 -3.37
C LYS A 353 -6.62 3.91 -3.45
N ALA A 354 -7.93 3.96 -3.65
CA ALA A 354 -8.76 2.76 -3.76
C ALA A 354 -8.40 1.91 -4.99
N ALA A 355 -8.20 2.53 -6.16
CA ALA A 355 -7.85 1.82 -7.37
C ALA A 355 -6.54 1.04 -7.25
N ARG A 356 -5.50 1.67 -6.68
CA ARG A 356 -4.22 1.00 -6.44
C ARG A 356 -4.36 -0.16 -5.47
N PHE A 357 -5.13 0.02 -4.40
CA PHE A 357 -5.35 -1.01 -3.40
C PHE A 357 -6.13 -2.22 -3.95
N VAL A 358 -7.21 -1.99 -4.70
CA VAL A 358 -7.96 -3.07 -5.37
C VAL A 358 -7.06 -3.87 -6.32
N ARG A 359 -6.22 -3.20 -7.11
CA ARG A 359 -5.27 -3.88 -7.99
C ARG A 359 -4.23 -4.70 -7.23
N THR A 360 -3.77 -4.21 -6.10
CA THR A 360 -2.84 -4.95 -5.23
C THR A 360 -3.51 -6.22 -4.68
N CYS A 361 -4.74 -6.11 -4.20
CA CYS A 361 -5.51 -7.27 -3.74
C CYS A 361 -5.71 -8.30 -4.85
N ASP A 362 -6.10 -7.85 -6.06
CA ASP A 362 -6.30 -8.74 -7.20
C ASP A 362 -5.00 -9.43 -7.64
N ALA A 363 -3.89 -8.70 -7.67
CA ALA A 363 -2.59 -9.26 -8.02
C ALA A 363 -2.13 -10.37 -7.07
N PHE A 364 -2.54 -10.32 -5.80
CA PHE A 364 -2.08 -11.23 -4.74
C PHE A 364 -3.19 -12.11 -4.16
N ASN A 365 -4.24 -12.39 -4.92
CA ASN A 365 -5.30 -13.34 -4.57
C ASN A 365 -6.04 -13.03 -3.27
N ILE A 366 -6.19 -11.74 -2.95
CA ILE A 366 -6.86 -11.27 -1.72
C ILE A 366 -8.28 -10.82 -2.08
N PRO A 367 -9.33 -11.45 -1.52
CA PRO A 367 -10.71 -11.00 -1.71
C PRO A 367 -10.92 -9.56 -1.27
N VAL A 368 -11.82 -8.84 -1.96
CA VAL A 368 -12.11 -7.43 -1.65
C VAL A 368 -13.50 -7.31 -1.02
N LEU A 369 -13.55 -6.73 0.17
CA LEU A 369 -14.76 -6.30 0.86
C LEU A 369 -14.92 -4.80 0.68
N THR A 370 -16.08 -4.37 0.17
CA THR A 370 -16.38 -2.95 -0.05
C THR A 370 -17.54 -2.51 0.83
N PHE A 371 -17.37 -1.44 1.61
CA PHE A 371 -18.42 -0.80 2.38
C PHE A 371 -18.73 0.57 1.79
N VAL A 372 -19.99 0.80 1.43
CA VAL A 372 -20.39 1.96 0.64
C VAL A 372 -21.27 2.91 1.44
N ASP A 373 -20.81 4.13 1.59
CA ASP A 373 -21.59 5.31 1.95
C ASP A 373 -21.02 6.51 1.19
N VAL A 374 -21.48 6.72 -0.05
CA VAL A 374 -20.90 7.68 -0.98
C VAL A 374 -21.97 8.55 -1.64
N PRO A 375 -21.95 9.89 -1.42
CA PRO A 375 -22.91 10.80 -2.03
C PRO A 375 -22.60 11.16 -3.49
N GLY A 376 -21.42 10.85 -3.98
CA GLY A 376 -20.98 11.16 -5.34
C GLY A 376 -19.49 11.42 -5.45
N PHE A 377 -19.06 11.82 -6.64
CA PHE A 377 -17.75 12.42 -6.85
C PHE A 377 -17.74 13.86 -6.33
N LEU A 378 -16.59 14.30 -5.79
CA LEU A 378 -16.45 15.66 -5.25
C LEU A 378 -16.51 16.68 -6.40
N PRO A 379 -17.50 17.61 -6.40
CA PRO A 379 -17.58 18.65 -7.41
C PRO A 379 -16.56 19.76 -7.17
N GLY A 380 -16.24 20.50 -8.22
CA GLY A 380 -15.40 21.69 -8.12
C GLY A 380 -14.41 21.82 -9.27
N THR A 381 -14.07 23.07 -9.60
CA THR A 381 -13.16 23.39 -10.70
C THR A 381 -11.77 22.76 -10.52
N GLY A 382 -11.27 22.71 -9.28
CA GLY A 382 -10.00 22.07 -8.99
C GLY A 382 -9.99 20.58 -9.37
N GLN A 383 -11.03 19.84 -8.96
CA GLN A 383 -11.18 18.41 -9.30
C GLN A 383 -11.31 18.21 -10.82
N GLU A 384 -12.14 19.03 -11.49
CA GLU A 384 -12.33 18.93 -12.95
C GLU A 384 -11.03 19.22 -13.72
N TRP A 385 -10.34 20.30 -13.36
CA TRP A 385 -9.10 20.69 -14.06
C TRP A 385 -7.91 19.78 -13.75
N ASP A 386 -7.85 19.23 -12.54
CA ASP A 386 -6.84 18.25 -12.16
C ASP A 386 -7.14 16.84 -12.69
N GLY A 387 -8.26 16.67 -13.41
CA GLY A 387 -8.60 15.49 -14.20
C GLY A 387 -9.31 14.38 -13.43
N ILE A 388 -10.28 14.72 -12.58
CA ILE A 388 -11.12 13.74 -11.84
C ILE A 388 -11.74 12.69 -12.77
N ILE A 389 -12.12 13.06 -14.02
CA ILE A 389 -12.71 12.13 -14.99
C ILE A 389 -11.72 11.01 -15.31
N ARG A 390 -10.51 11.35 -15.71
CA ARG A 390 -9.46 10.38 -16.06
C ARG A 390 -8.93 9.63 -14.83
N ARG A 391 -8.65 10.37 -13.75
CA ARG A 391 -8.05 9.80 -12.54
C ARG A 391 -9.07 8.99 -11.73
N GLY A 392 -10.33 9.43 -11.69
CA GLY A 392 -11.45 8.68 -11.11
C GLY A 392 -11.79 7.40 -11.87
N ALA A 393 -11.62 7.40 -13.19
CA ALA A 393 -11.84 6.22 -14.03
C ALA A 393 -10.88 5.05 -13.70
N LYS A 394 -9.76 5.30 -13.03
CA LYS A 394 -8.88 4.23 -12.52
C LYS A 394 -9.61 3.28 -11.56
N LEU A 395 -10.52 3.80 -10.76
CA LEU A 395 -11.30 2.99 -9.82
C LEU A 395 -12.31 2.09 -10.55
N ILE A 396 -12.98 2.60 -11.59
CA ILE A 396 -13.83 1.79 -12.49
C ILE A 396 -13.00 0.63 -13.07
N TYR A 397 -11.83 0.99 -13.59
CA TYR A 397 -10.93 0.03 -14.23
C TYR A 397 -10.48 -1.07 -13.26
N ALA A 398 -10.07 -0.68 -12.05
CA ALA A 398 -9.58 -1.61 -11.04
C ALA A 398 -10.64 -2.64 -10.62
N TYR A 399 -11.87 -2.20 -10.33
CA TYR A 399 -12.96 -3.10 -9.96
C TYR A 399 -13.41 -4.00 -11.10
N ALA A 400 -13.51 -3.47 -12.32
CA ALA A 400 -13.95 -4.23 -13.48
C ALA A 400 -12.91 -5.26 -13.97
N GLU A 401 -11.63 -5.00 -13.74
CA GLU A 401 -10.54 -5.93 -14.10
C GLU A 401 -10.29 -6.99 -13.02
N ALA A 402 -10.58 -6.71 -11.76
CA ALA A 402 -10.32 -7.62 -10.65
C ALA A 402 -11.11 -8.93 -10.75
N THR A 403 -10.43 -10.06 -10.62
CA THR A 403 -10.96 -11.41 -10.71
C THR A 403 -11.11 -12.10 -9.35
N VAL A 404 -10.56 -11.55 -8.29
CA VAL A 404 -10.73 -12.06 -6.92
C VAL A 404 -12.19 -11.98 -6.46
N PRO A 405 -12.61 -12.73 -5.44
CA PRO A 405 -13.93 -12.55 -4.82
C PRO A 405 -14.16 -11.10 -4.42
N LYS A 406 -15.31 -10.54 -4.78
CA LYS A 406 -15.72 -9.17 -4.48
C LYS A 406 -17.09 -9.18 -3.81
N VAL A 407 -17.15 -8.72 -2.57
CA VAL A 407 -18.38 -8.61 -1.78
C VAL A 407 -18.56 -7.15 -1.37
N THR A 408 -19.75 -6.62 -1.62
CA THR A 408 -20.09 -5.21 -1.32
C THR A 408 -21.26 -5.13 -0.37
N VAL A 409 -21.18 -4.24 0.62
CA VAL A 409 -22.25 -3.88 1.54
C VAL A 409 -22.52 -2.39 1.45
N ILE A 410 -23.74 -2.02 1.06
CA ILE A 410 -24.18 -0.63 1.01
C ILE A 410 -24.84 -0.29 2.35
N THR A 411 -24.20 0.56 3.13
CA THR A 411 -24.66 0.89 4.49
C THR A 411 -25.64 2.05 4.49
N ARG A 412 -25.42 3.07 3.63
CA ARG A 412 -26.29 4.24 3.55
C ARG A 412 -26.34 4.79 2.12
N LYS A 413 -25.65 5.88 1.81
CA LYS A 413 -25.71 6.54 0.49
C LYS A 413 -24.96 5.76 -0.59
N ALA A 414 -25.54 5.69 -1.77
CA ALA A 414 -24.91 5.17 -2.98
C ALA A 414 -25.50 5.90 -4.19
N TYR A 415 -24.95 7.08 -4.52
CA TYR A 415 -25.55 7.99 -5.50
C TYR A 415 -24.73 8.11 -6.79
N GLY A 416 -25.45 8.10 -7.92
CA GLY A 416 -24.92 8.39 -9.24
C GLY A 416 -23.79 7.44 -9.65
N GLY A 417 -22.83 7.96 -10.42
CA GLY A 417 -21.68 7.17 -10.86
C GLY A 417 -20.80 6.64 -9.74
N ALA A 418 -20.83 7.25 -8.55
CA ALA A 418 -20.09 6.75 -7.39
C ALA A 418 -20.67 5.42 -6.87
N TYR A 419 -21.98 5.21 -6.97
CA TYR A 419 -22.59 3.89 -6.75
C TYR A 419 -21.98 2.84 -7.67
N ASP A 420 -21.84 3.15 -8.97
CA ASP A 420 -21.28 2.19 -9.92
C ASP A 420 -19.84 1.83 -9.57
N VAL A 421 -18.99 2.82 -9.28
CA VAL A 421 -17.55 2.59 -9.13
C VAL A 421 -17.13 1.98 -7.80
N MET A 422 -17.99 2.03 -6.79
CA MET A 422 -17.73 1.45 -5.46
C MET A 422 -18.15 -0.03 -5.39
N GLY A 423 -17.62 -0.86 -6.28
CA GLY A 423 -17.84 -2.30 -6.24
C GLY A 423 -19.29 -2.71 -6.50
N SER A 424 -19.96 -2.08 -7.46
CA SER A 424 -21.33 -2.45 -7.84
C SER A 424 -21.39 -3.80 -8.53
N LYS A 425 -22.59 -4.38 -8.53
CA LYS A 425 -22.92 -5.59 -9.32
C LYS A 425 -22.60 -5.39 -10.80
N HIS A 426 -22.79 -4.18 -11.31
CA HIS A 426 -22.57 -3.81 -12.72
C HIS A 426 -21.09 -3.83 -13.12
N LEU A 427 -20.18 -3.63 -12.18
CA LEU A 427 -18.73 -3.73 -12.37
C LEU A 427 -18.16 -5.07 -11.92
N GLY A 428 -19.00 -6.10 -11.85
CA GLY A 428 -18.56 -7.48 -11.61
C GLY A 428 -18.36 -7.85 -10.15
N ALA A 429 -18.98 -7.14 -9.19
CA ALA A 429 -19.04 -7.64 -7.83
C ALA A 429 -19.88 -8.91 -7.75
N ASP A 430 -19.40 -9.91 -7.01
CA ASP A 430 -20.02 -11.24 -6.96
C ASP A 430 -21.29 -11.24 -6.12
N LEU A 431 -21.22 -10.68 -4.91
CA LEU A 431 -22.36 -10.58 -4.00
C LEU A 431 -22.46 -9.16 -3.43
N ASN A 432 -23.65 -8.59 -3.51
CA ASN A 432 -23.96 -7.24 -3.04
C ASN A 432 -25.09 -7.29 -2.03
N PHE A 433 -24.85 -6.74 -0.84
CA PHE A 433 -25.84 -6.58 0.21
C PHE A 433 -26.13 -5.11 0.46
N ALA A 434 -27.29 -4.81 0.97
CA ALA A 434 -27.64 -3.48 1.41
C ALA A 434 -28.30 -3.54 2.80
N TRP A 435 -28.03 -2.54 3.63
CA TRP A 435 -28.81 -2.34 4.86
C TRP A 435 -30.14 -1.68 4.55
N PRO A 436 -31.15 -1.78 5.41
CA PRO A 436 -32.42 -1.05 5.22
C PRO A 436 -32.25 0.46 5.13
N THR A 437 -31.17 1.00 5.71
CA THR A 437 -30.79 2.43 5.65
C THR A 437 -30.17 2.85 4.33
N ALA A 438 -29.93 1.91 3.40
CA ALA A 438 -29.31 2.22 2.11
C ALA A 438 -30.23 3.08 1.24
N GLN A 439 -29.63 4.07 0.57
CA GLN A 439 -30.27 4.94 -0.40
C GLN A 439 -29.53 4.82 -1.73
N ILE A 440 -30.09 4.06 -2.66
CA ILE A 440 -29.48 3.78 -3.97
C ILE A 440 -30.26 4.55 -5.02
N ALA A 441 -29.67 5.59 -5.60
CA ALA A 441 -30.36 6.48 -6.54
C ALA A 441 -29.39 7.24 -7.46
N VAL A 442 -29.93 7.87 -8.50
CA VAL A 442 -29.14 8.73 -9.40
C VAL A 442 -28.54 9.92 -8.64
N MET A 443 -29.29 10.45 -7.67
CA MET A 443 -28.83 11.54 -6.78
C MET A 443 -29.65 11.53 -5.49
N GLY A 444 -29.19 12.26 -4.49
CA GLY A 444 -29.92 12.41 -3.24
C GLY A 444 -31.28 13.11 -3.44
N ALA A 445 -32.25 12.74 -2.62
CA ALA A 445 -33.64 13.18 -2.74
C ALA A 445 -33.81 14.71 -2.82
N GLN A 446 -33.06 15.46 -2.00
CA GLN A 446 -33.13 16.92 -2.00
C GLN A 446 -32.71 17.53 -3.35
N GLY A 447 -31.66 17.02 -3.97
CA GLY A 447 -31.23 17.47 -5.30
C GLY A 447 -32.23 17.08 -6.38
N ALA A 448 -32.71 15.84 -6.35
CA ALA A 448 -33.70 15.33 -7.30
C ALA A 448 -34.99 16.11 -7.27
N VAL A 449 -35.54 16.40 -6.10
CA VAL A 449 -36.76 17.16 -5.90
C VAL A 449 -36.63 18.61 -6.44
N ASN A 450 -35.50 19.26 -6.20
CA ASN A 450 -35.25 20.61 -6.73
C ASN A 450 -35.26 20.66 -8.28
N ILE A 451 -34.90 19.57 -8.94
CA ILE A 451 -34.90 19.44 -10.40
C ILE A 451 -36.29 19.05 -10.91
N LEU A 452 -36.83 17.95 -10.39
CA LEU A 452 -38.08 17.34 -10.88
C LEU A 452 -39.30 18.21 -10.62
N TYR A 453 -39.36 18.88 -9.46
CA TYR A 453 -40.50 19.65 -8.99
C TYR A 453 -40.24 21.17 -8.98
N ARG A 454 -39.28 21.65 -9.75
CA ARG A 454 -38.85 23.05 -9.78
C ARG A 454 -40.03 24.03 -10.00
N SER A 455 -40.92 23.69 -10.94
CA SER A 455 -42.08 24.52 -11.24
C SER A 455 -43.12 24.50 -10.12
N GLU A 456 -43.35 23.32 -9.54
CA GLU A 456 -44.32 23.16 -8.43
C GLU A 456 -43.85 23.91 -7.18
N LEU A 457 -42.56 23.78 -6.83
CA LEU A 457 -41.94 24.49 -5.72
C LEU A 457 -41.96 26.02 -5.89
N ALA A 458 -41.81 26.52 -7.14
CA ALA A 458 -41.82 27.93 -7.42
C ALA A 458 -43.23 28.54 -7.30
N ASN A 459 -44.29 27.75 -7.46
CA ASN A 459 -45.68 28.19 -7.41
C ASN A 459 -46.41 27.81 -6.11
N ALA A 460 -45.76 27.12 -5.20
CA ALA A 460 -46.35 26.64 -3.94
C ALA A 460 -46.54 27.79 -2.94
N GLU A 461 -47.65 27.79 -2.21
CA GLU A 461 -47.89 28.70 -1.07
C GLU A 461 -46.86 28.47 0.06
N ASP A 462 -46.50 27.21 0.33
CA ASP A 462 -45.45 26.82 1.27
C ASP A 462 -44.43 25.91 0.55
N PRO A 463 -43.38 26.46 -0.07
CA PRO A 463 -42.36 25.68 -0.77
C PRO A 463 -41.60 24.74 0.12
N ALA A 464 -41.50 25.02 1.43
CA ALA A 464 -40.75 24.15 2.36
C ALA A 464 -41.56 22.90 2.69
N ALA A 465 -42.87 23.02 2.93
CA ALA A 465 -43.73 21.86 3.18
C ALA A 465 -43.84 20.97 1.94
N VAL A 466 -44.05 21.54 0.75
CA VAL A 466 -44.11 20.79 -0.51
C VAL A 466 -42.77 20.07 -0.76
N ARG A 467 -41.66 20.75 -0.53
CA ARG A 467 -40.32 20.11 -0.68
C ARG A 467 -40.16 18.90 0.26
N ALA A 468 -40.54 19.02 1.51
CA ALA A 468 -40.45 17.94 2.48
C ALA A 468 -41.32 16.75 2.07
N GLU A 469 -42.56 16.99 1.60
CA GLU A 469 -43.43 15.94 1.08
C GLU A 469 -42.81 15.23 -0.15
N LYS A 470 -42.28 15.99 -1.10
CA LYS A 470 -41.68 15.43 -2.32
C LYS A 470 -40.38 14.69 -2.06
N ILE A 471 -39.60 15.09 -1.05
CA ILE A 471 -38.42 14.36 -0.60
C ILE A 471 -38.83 13.00 -0.05
N ALA A 472 -39.81 12.93 0.85
CA ALA A 472 -40.32 11.69 1.39
C ALA A 472 -40.87 10.78 0.28
N GLU A 473 -41.68 11.32 -0.64
CA GLU A 473 -42.20 10.59 -1.81
C GLU A 473 -41.05 9.99 -2.67
N TYR A 474 -39.99 10.77 -2.91
CA TYR A 474 -38.84 10.31 -3.71
C TYR A 474 -38.06 9.22 -2.98
N GLU A 475 -37.83 9.35 -1.67
CA GLU A 475 -37.16 8.35 -0.86
C GLU A 475 -37.93 7.04 -0.82
N ASP A 476 -39.24 7.09 -0.59
CA ASP A 476 -40.11 5.91 -0.58
C ASP A 476 -40.19 5.22 -1.94
N THR A 477 -40.15 5.98 -3.03
CA THR A 477 -40.39 5.47 -4.37
C THR A 477 -39.12 5.02 -5.10
N LEU A 478 -38.01 5.74 -4.93
CA LEU A 478 -36.80 5.57 -5.74
C LEU A 478 -35.49 5.42 -4.94
N ALA A 479 -35.36 6.12 -3.81
CA ALA A 479 -34.08 6.17 -3.08
C ALA A 479 -34.09 5.23 -1.86
N ASN A 480 -34.30 3.93 -2.10
CA ASN A 480 -34.29 2.88 -1.09
C ASN A 480 -33.64 1.61 -1.65
N PRO A 481 -33.27 0.62 -0.82
CA PRO A 481 -32.57 -0.57 -1.29
C PRO A 481 -33.49 -1.53 -2.07
N TYR A 482 -34.81 -1.46 -1.87
CA TYR A 482 -35.74 -2.47 -2.41
C TYR A 482 -35.91 -2.35 -3.92
N ILE A 483 -35.85 -1.14 -4.48
CA ILE A 483 -35.91 -0.91 -5.93
C ILE A 483 -34.70 -1.57 -6.64
N ALA A 484 -33.52 -1.50 -6.04
CA ALA A 484 -32.34 -2.18 -6.55
C ALA A 484 -32.45 -3.72 -6.37
N ALA A 485 -32.98 -4.17 -5.23
CA ALA A 485 -33.18 -5.59 -4.94
C ALA A 485 -34.20 -6.24 -5.90
N GLU A 486 -35.31 -5.56 -6.23
CA GLU A 486 -36.29 -6.03 -7.20
C GLU A 486 -35.69 -6.27 -8.61
N ARG A 487 -34.61 -5.58 -8.94
CA ARG A 487 -33.88 -5.73 -10.20
C ARG A 487 -32.72 -6.72 -10.14
N GLY A 488 -32.44 -7.30 -8.97
CA GLY A 488 -31.28 -8.15 -8.75
C GLY A 488 -29.94 -7.40 -8.75
N TYR A 489 -29.93 -6.08 -8.50
CA TYR A 489 -28.71 -5.27 -8.35
C TYR A 489 -28.12 -5.41 -6.96
N VAL A 490 -28.94 -5.81 -5.99
CA VAL A 490 -28.60 -6.16 -4.62
C VAL A 490 -29.13 -7.58 -4.40
N ASP A 491 -28.27 -8.49 -3.96
CA ASP A 491 -28.61 -9.91 -3.74
C ASP A 491 -29.40 -10.12 -2.44
N GLY A 492 -29.31 -9.19 -1.50
CA GLY A 492 -30.08 -9.22 -0.26
C GLY A 492 -30.10 -7.87 0.46
N VAL A 493 -31.25 -7.55 1.05
CA VAL A 493 -31.35 -6.49 2.05
C VAL A 493 -31.27 -7.18 3.41
N ILE A 494 -30.26 -6.84 4.20
CA ILE A 494 -29.89 -7.55 5.43
C ILE A 494 -29.94 -6.62 6.64
N PRO A 495 -30.34 -7.09 7.82
CA PRO A 495 -30.17 -6.34 9.05
C PRO A 495 -28.68 -6.06 9.29
N PRO A 496 -28.28 -4.89 9.82
CA PRO A 496 -26.87 -4.58 10.04
C PRO A 496 -26.12 -5.64 10.87
N HIS A 497 -26.74 -6.19 11.90
CA HIS A 497 -26.14 -7.24 12.76
C HIS A 497 -25.84 -8.57 12.02
N GLU A 498 -26.41 -8.80 10.84
CA GLU A 498 -26.08 -9.99 10.02
C GLU A 498 -24.87 -9.79 9.11
N THR A 499 -24.31 -8.59 9.05
CA THR A 499 -23.26 -8.24 8.07
C THR A 499 -22.08 -9.20 8.12
N ARG A 500 -21.51 -9.45 9.30
CA ARG A 500 -20.38 -10.37 9.46
C ARG A 500 -20.74 -11.79 9.01
N THR A 501 -21.88 -12.32 9.44
CA THR A 501 -22.29 -13.68 9.10
C THR A 501 -22.58 -13.84 7.60
N GLN A 502 -23.15 -12.84 6.95
CA GLN A 502 -23.39 -12.84 5.51
C GLN A 502 -22.08 -12.77 4.71
N ILE A 503 -21.13 -11.95 5.15
CA ILE A 503 -19.79 -11.87 4.54
C ILE A 503 -19.06 -13.20 4.66
N VAL A 504 -19.09 -13.85 5.85
CA VAL A 504 -18.49 -15.18 6.04
C VAL A 504 -19.08 -16.19 5.05
N ARG A 505 -20.40 -16.24 4.94
CA ARG A 505 -21.09 -17.16 4.00
C ARG A 505 -20.73 -16.84 2.53
N ALA A 506 -20.68 -15.56 2.18
CA ALA A 506 -20.30 -15.10 0.85
C ALA A 506 -18.87 -15.52 0.51
N LEU A 507 -17.91 -15.27 1.39
CA LEU A 507 -16.52 -15.63 1.15
C LEU A 507 -16.31 -17.15 1.08
N ARG A 508 -17.06 -17.93 1.87
CA ARG A 508 -17.01 -19.40 1.79
C ARG A 508 -17.47 -19.91 0.43
N VAL A 509 -18.58 -19.40 -0.10
CA VAL A 509 -19.11 -19.82 -1.41
C VAL A 509 -18.22 -19.36 -2.54
N LEU A 510 -17.60 -18.20 -2.43
CA LEU A 510 -16.71 -17.62 -3.44
C LEU A 510 -15.27 -18.17 -3.40
N ARG A 511 -14.93 -18.99 -2.41
CA ARG A 511 -13.57 -19.56 -2.25
C ARG A 511 -13.09 -20.32 -3.49
N THR A 512 -14.01 -20.91 -4.25
CA THR A 512 -13.72 -21.65 -5.47
C THR A 512 -13.97 -20.85 -6.75
N LYS A 513 -14.22 -19.54 -6.62
CA LYS A 513 -14.41 -18.67 -7.79
C LYS A 513 -13.24 -18.82 -8.77
N ARG A 514 -13.56 -18.93 -10.05
CA ARG A 514 -12.61 -18.91 -11.18
C ARG A 514 -13.15 -17.97 -12.24
N GLU A 515 -12.40 -16.96 -12.52
CA GLU A 515 -12.71 -15.97 -13.55
C GLU A 515 -11.45 -15.70 -14.38
N THR A 516 -11.58 -15.69 -15.69
CA THR A 516 -10.48 -15.41 -16.61
C THR A 516 -10.81 -14.21 -17.47
N LEU A 517 -9.86 -13.29 -17.56
CA LEU A 517 -9.97 -12.15 -18.46
C LEU A 517 -9.63 -12.53 -19.90
N PRO A 518 -10.15 -11.79 -20.91
CA PRO A 518 -9.68 -11.95 -22.28
C PRO A 518 -8.16 -11.83 -22.38
N PRO A 519 -7.49 -12.67 -23.19
CA PRO A 519 -6.05 -12.61 -23.38
C PRO A 519 -5.61 -11.23 -23.90
N LYS A 520 -4.63 -10.64 -23.24
CA LYS A 520 -4.05 -9.33 -23.62
C LYS A 520 -2.61 -9.24 -23.11
N LYS A 521 -1.77 -8.39 -23.70
CA LYS A 521 -0.43 -8.16 -23.20
C LYS A 521 -0.45 -7.49 -21.80
N HIS A 522 -1.33 -6.54 -21.63
CA HIS A 522 -1.65 -5.83 -20.38
C HIS A 522 -2.94 -5.02 -20.59
N GLY A 523 -3.55 -4.56 -19.50
CA GLY A 523 -4.62 -3.57 -19.57
C GLY A 523 -4.07 -2.20 -19.99
N ASN A 524 -4.94 -1.35 -20.56
CA ASN A 524 -4.62 0.05 -20.86
C ASN A 524 -5.40 0.95 -19.90
N ILE A 525 -4.99 0.90 -18.64
CA ILE A 525 -5.57 1.74 -17.59
C ILE A 525 -5.26 3.22 -17.89
N PRO A 526 -6.20 4.15 -17.63
CA PRO A 526 -5.97 5.59 -17.81
C PRO A 526 -4.99 6.09 -16.73
N LEU A 527 -3.70 6.09 -17.06
CA LEU A 527 -2.59 6.48 -16.16
C LEU A 527 -2.56 7.99 -15.88
#